data_46552a4c0e02403ee3bbbaf28d3a2e1c
#
_entry.id   46552a4c0e02403ee3bbbaf28d3a2e1c
#
_cell.length_a   1.000
_cell.length_b   1.000
_cell.length_c   1.000
_cell.angle_alpha   90.00
_cell.angle_beta   90.00
_cell.angle_gamma   90.00
#
_symmetry.space_group_name_H-M   'P 1'
#
loop_
_entity.id
_entity.type
_entity.pdbx_description
1 polymer ?
#
loop_
_entity_poly.entity_id
_entity_poly.type
_entity_poly.pdbx_seq_one_letter_code
_entity_poly.pdbx_strand_id
1 'polypeptide(L)'
;MPQIILIEKSTVIPATPARLYKSLTDAKQLSRWLADRVESDPRQGGQIVIDYDTHEKRGEYRRLIPGVEVGISWTQFDEPVPIDLTGFKLDKVAQGTRVRVVDFAVPADADELQALWAQRLRRLKKLYPAKPAPKKPAAKKPAAKKAAKYKTAIKTKPTKRKTVPQKAKKK
;
A
#
# COMPACT_ATOMS: atom_id res chain seq x y z
N MET A 1 -8.40 -37.07 7.11
CA MET A 1 -8.51 -35.61 6.86
C MET A 1 -7.35 -35.18 6.00
N PRO A 2 -7.56 -34.57 4.84
CA PRO A 2 -6.46 -34.05 4.07
C PRO A 2 -5.75 -32.96 4.88
N GLN A 3 -4.43 -32.99 4.91
CA GLN A 3 -3.63 -31.98 5.55
C GLN A 3 -3.67 -30.72 4.67
N ILE A 4 -3.98 -29.56 5.25
CA ILE A 4 -4.02 -28.28 4.56
C ILE A 4 -2.88 -27.41 5.09
N ILE A 5 -2.13 -26.81 4.19
CA ILE A 5 -1.01 -25.93 4.49
C ILE A 5 -1.44 -24.48 4.20
N LEU A 6 -1.18 -23.60 5.16
CA LEU A 6 -1.32 -22.16 4.98
C LEU A 6 -0.13 -21.61 4.19
N ILE A 7 -0.43 -20.95 3.08
CA ILE A 7 0.55 -20.25 2.26
C ILE A 7 0.44 -18.75 2.55
N GLU A 8 1.54 -18.14 2.96
CA GLU A 8 1.60 -16.70 3.15
C GLU A 8 2.76 -16.09 2.36
N LYS A 9 2.48 -15.06 1.56
CA LYS A 9 3.47 -14.26 0.84
C LYS A 9 3.17 -12.78 1.00
N SER A 10 4.20 -11.96 1.06
CA SER A 10 4.02 -10.51 1.13
C SER A 10 5.06 -9.75 0.32
N THR A 11 4.69 -8.53 -0.08
CA THR A 11 5.59 -7.58 -0.73
C THR A 11 5.19 -6.16 -0.39
N VAL A 12 6.15 -5.24 -0.41
CA VAL A 12 5.87 -3.80 -0.28
C VAL A 12 5.84 -3.17 -1.66
N ILE A 13 4.77 -2.44 -1.94
CA ILE A 13 4.51 -1.78 -3.23
C ILE A 13 4.39 -0.27 -2.98
N PRO A 14 5.08 0.59 -3.76
CA PRO A 14 5.07 2.05 -3.58
C PRO A 14 3.78 2.67 -4.13
N ALA A 15 2.65 2.27 -3.57
CA ALA A 15 1.32 2.74 -3.91
C ALA A 15 0.47 2.87 -2.64
N THR A 16 -0.61 3.66 -2.73
CA THR A 16 -1.56 3.80 -1.62
C THR A 16 -2.44 2.55 -1.48
N PRO A 17 -2.94 2.23 -0.26
CA PRO A 17 -3.86 1.10 -0.08
C PRO A 17 -5.08 1.15 -0.98
N ALA A 18 -5.66 2.34 -1.21
CA ALA A 18 -6.82 2.52 -2.09
C ALA A 18 -6.52 2.15 -3.55
N ARG A 19 -5.33 2.51 -4.06
CA ARG A 19 -4.92 2.13 -5.42
C ARG A 19 -4.71 0.63 -5.55
N LEU A 20 -4.11 0.02 -4.55
CA LEU A 20 -3.89 -1.43 -4.54
C LEU A 20 -5.19 -2.20 -4.36
N TYR A 21 -6.10 -1.71 -3.51
CA TYR A 21 -7.44 -2.29 -3.39
C TYR A 21 -8.15 -2.34 -4.75
N LYS A 22 -8.08 -1.25 -5.53
CA LYS A 22 -8.59 -1.25 -6.90
C LYS A 22 -7.91 -2.28 -7.79
N SER A 23 -6.60 -2.50 -7.65
CA SER A 23 -5.88 -3.53 -8.40
C SER A 23 -6.25 -4.96 -8.00
N LEU A 24 -6.83 -5.14 -6.82
CA LEU A 24 -7.29 -6.44 -6.31
C LEU A 24 -8.78 -6.71 -6.59
N THR A 25 -9.52 -5.73 -7.11
CA THR A 25 -10.97 -5.84 -7.28
C THR A 25 -11.46 -5.46 -8.68
N ASP A 26 -10.80 -4.60 -9.39
CA ASP A 26 -11.17 -4.17 -10.74
C ASP A 26 -10.69 -5.18 -11.79
N ALA A 27 -11.59 -5.68 -12.64
CA ALA A 27 -11.31 -6.71 -13.65
C ALA A 27 -10.15 -6.34 -14.58
N LYS A 28 -10.10 -5.07 -15.05
CA LYS A 28 -9.02 -4.60 -15.94
C LYS A 28 -7.67 -4.51 -15.22
N GLN A 29 -7.67 -4.24 -13.93
CA GLN A 29 -6.44 -4.22 -13.16
C GLN A 29 -5.98 -5.63 -12.82
N LEU A 30 -6.90 -6.53 -12.47
CA LEU A 30 -6.63 -7.93 -12.18
C LEU A 30 -6.01 -8.63 -13.40
N SER A 31 -6.54 -8.40 -14.62
CA SER A 31 -6.00 -9.01 -15.84
C SER A 31 -4.56 -8.57 -16.20
N ARG A 32 -4.03 -7.52 -15.57
CA ARG A 32 -2.64 -7.07 -15.78
C ARG A 32 -1.60 -7.86 -15.00
N TRP A 33 -2.00 -8.56 -13.95
CA TRP A 33 -1.03 -9.22 -13.07
C TRP A 33 -1.44 -10.62 -12.60
N LEU A 34 -2.74 -10.91 -12.54
CA LEU A 34 -3.26 -12.16 -11.98
C LEU A 34 -3.45 -13.22 -13.07
N ALA A 35 -4.19 -12.90 -14.14
CA ALA A 35 -4.49 -13.78 -15.25
C ALA A 35 -4.91 -12.96 -16.48
N ASP A 36 -4.93 -13.58 -17.67
CA ASP A 36 -5.19 -12.85 -18.92
C ASP A 36 -6.62 -12.36 -19.05
N ARG A 37 -7.58 -13.13 -18.56
CA ARG A 37 -8.98 -12.75 -18.51
C ARG A 37 -9.51 -12.85 -17.10
N VAL A 38 -10.17 -11.77 -16.66
CA VAL A 38 -10.82 -11.69 -15.35
C VAL A 38 -12.13 -10.96 -15.50
N GLU A 39 -13.19 -11.57 -14.98
CA GLU A 39 -14.46 -10.91 -14.72
C GLU A 39 -14.59 -10.67 -13.23
N SER A 40 -15.08 -9.52 -12.81
CA SER A 40 -15.14 -9.15 -11.40
C SER A 40 -16.33 -8.24 -11.15
N ASP A 41 -17.15 -8.62 -10.19
CA ASP A 41 -18.19 -7.82 -9.58
C ASP A 41 -17.79 -7.51 -8.12
N PRO A 42 -17.09 -6.41 -7.86
CA PRO A 42 -16.46 -6.14 -6.57
C PRO A 42 -17.44 -5.63 -5.51
N ARG A 43 -18.43 -6.42 -5.20
CA ARG A 43 -19.37 -6.25 -4.08
C ARG A 43 -19.36 -7.52 -3.22
N GLN A 44 -19.76 -7.41 -1.99
CA GLN A 44 -19.88 -8.58 -1.12
C GLN A 44 -20.92 -9.54 -1.69
N GLY A 45 -20.53 -10.80 -1.87
CA GLY A 45 -21.34 -11.80 -2.57
C GLY A 45 -21.27 -11.69 -4.10
N GLY A 46 -20.54 -10.71 -4.67
CA GLY A 46 -20.32 -10.61 -6.11
C GLY A 46 -19.32 -11.65 -6.61
N GLN A 47 -19.45 -12.01 -7.88
CA GLN A 47 -18.66 -13.08 -8.49
C GLN A 47 -17.32 -12.55 -9.01
N ILE A 48 -16.33 -13.43 -8.99
CA ILE A 48 -15.07 -13.28 -9.68
C ILE A 48 -14.81 -14.54 -10.51
N VAL A 49 -14.46 -14.35 -11.78
CA VAL A 49 -14.10 -15.44 -12.69
C VAL A 49 -12.72 -15.14 -13.24
N ILE A 50 -11.83 -16.10 -13.11
CA ILE A 50 -10.45 -16.03 -13.60
C ILE A 50 -10.29 -17.12 -14.63
N ASP A 51 -10.00 -16.71 -15.85
CA ASP A 51 -9.72 -17.61 -16.96
C ASP A 51 -8.19 -17.74 -17.11
N TYR A 52 -7.71 -18.93 -16.83
CA TYR A 52 -6.36 -19.36 -17.16
C TYR A 52 -6.40 -20.15 -18.45
N ASP A 53 -5.38 -20.10 -19.28
CA ASP A 53 -5.35 -20.79 -20.59
C ASP A 53 -5.78 -22.27 -20.54
N THR A 54 -5.65 -22.90 -19.39
CA THR A 54 -5.93 -24.35 -19.19
C THR A 54 -7.21 -24.63 -18.42
N HIS A 55 -7.71 -23.68 -17.63
CA HIS A 55 -8.89 -23.86 -16.79
C HIS A 55 -9.46 -22.52 -16.33
N GLU A 56 -10.72 -22.52 -15.97
CA GLU A 56 -11.41 -21.39 -15.36
C GLU A 56 -11.55 -21.62 -13.85
N LYS A 57 -11.32 -20.56 -13.05
CA LYS A 57 -11.55 -20.57 -11.62
C LYS A 57 -12.63 -19.55 -11.26
N ARG A 58 -13.68 -19.99 -10.59
CA ARG A 58 -14.81 -19.15 -10.16
C ARG A 58 -14.80 -18.98 -8.65
N GLY A 59 -15.19 -17.80 -8.21
CA GLY A 59 -15.27 -17.49 -6.79
C GLY A 59 -16.24 -16.36 -6.49
N GLU A 60 -16.35 -16.06 -5.22
CA GLU A 60 -17.23 -15.04 -4.67
C GLU A 60 -16.46 -14.18 -3.67
N TYR A 61 -16.66 -12.87 -3.73
CA TYR A 61 -16.12 -11.95 -2.73
C TYR A 61 -16.84 -12.12 -1.39
N ARG A 62 -16.15 -12.69 -0.42
CA ARG A 62 -16.67 -12.89 0.95
C ARG A 62 -16.37 -11.71 1.86
N ARG A 63 -15.29 -11.02 1.62
CA ARG A 63 -14.86 -9.90 2.44
C ARG A 63 -14.25 -8.80 1.58
N LEU A 64 -14.85 -7.62 1.66
CA LEU A 64 -14.39 -6.43 0.96
C LEU A 64 -14.37 -5.26 1.95
N ILE A 65 -13.16 -4.87 2.38
CA ILE A 65 -12.94 -3.69 3.21
C ILE A 65 -12.04 -2.74 2.41
N PRO A 66 -12.58 -1.63 1.88
CA PRO A 66 -11.84 -0.74 0.99
C PRO A 66 -10.50 -0.29 1.57
N GLY A 67 -9.43 -0.53 0.83
CA GLY A 67 -8.08 -0.18 1.22
C GLY A 67 -7.47 -1.02 2.36
N VAL A 68 -8.15 -2.05 2.84
CA VAL A 68 -7.71 -2.88 3.96
C VAL A 68 -7.65 -4.36 3.61
N GLU A 69 -8.74 -4.91 3.08
CA GLU A 69 -8.83 -6.37 2.92
C GLU A 69 -9.73 -6.77 1.74
N VAL A 70 -9.31 -7.83 1.05
CA VAL A 70 -10.11 -8.54 0.03
C VAL A 70 -10.04 -10.03 0.34
N GLY A 71 -11.18 -10.69 0.50
CA GLY A 71 -11.29 -12.13 0.70
C GLY A 71 -12.18 -12.76 -0.37
N ILE A 72 -11.68 -13.82 -1.02
CA ILE A 72 -12.35 -14.54 -2.10
C ILE A 72 -12.48 -15.99 -1.69
N SER A 73 -13.70 -16.51 -1.74
CA SER A 73 -13.97 -17.96 -1.62
C SER A 73 -14.11 -18.52 -3.03
N TRP A 74 -13.37 -19.56 -3.32
CA TRP A 74 -13.41 -20.21 -4.63
C TRP A 74 -14.40 -21.38 -4.63
N THR A 75 -15.11 -21.54 -5.72
CA THR A 75 -15.96 -22.69 -5.96
C THR A 75 -15.15 -23.68 -6.81
N GLN A 76 -14.83 -24.82 -6.25
CA GLN A 76 -14.32 -25.93 -7.07
C GLN A 76 -15.51 -26.71 -7.63
N PHE A 77 -15.41 -27.08 -8.89
CA PHE A 77 -16.38 -27.96 -9.52
C PHE A 77 -16.32 -29.31 -8.81
N ASP A 78 -17.46 -29.79 -8.31
CA ASP A 78 -17.79 -31.14 -7.85
C ASP A 78 -17.43 -31.60 -6.43
N GLU A 79 -16.64 -30.88 -5.62
CA GLU A 79 -16.52 -31.23 -4.20
C GLU A 79 -16.54 -30.00 -3.30
N PRO A 80 -17.27 -30.05 -2.16
CA PRO A 80 -17.19 -28.99 -1.16
C PRO A 80 -15.84 -29.08 -0.46
N VAL A 81 -14.80 -28.47 -1.04
CA VAL A 81 -13.55 -28.27 -0.31
C VAL A 81 -13.80 -27.21 0.76
N PRO A 82 -13.66 -27.52 2.05
CA PRO A 82 -14.10 -26.64 3.13
C PRO A 82 -13.36 -25.30 3.21
N ILE A 83 -12.23 -25.15 2.55
CA ILE A 83 -11.38 -23.95 2.68
C ILE A 83 -10.62 -23.70 1.37
N ASP A 84 -11.30 -23.20 0.35
CA ASP A 84 -10.61 -22.57 -0.79
C ASP A 84 -10.83 -21.06 -0.69
N LEU A 85 -10.04 -20.42 0.17
CA LEU A 85 -10.11 -19.00 0.49
C LEU A 85 -8.80 -18.33 0.20
N THR A 86 -8.80 -17.36 -0.70
CA THR A 86 -7.67 -16.45 -0.89
C THR A 86 -7.95 -15.12 -0.24
N GLY A 87 -7.08 -14.70 0.68
CA GLY A 87 -7.17 -13.42 1.38
C GLY A 87 -6.04 -12.48 1.03
N PHE A 88 -6.35 -11.19 0.83
CA PHE A 88 -5.37 -10.11 0.67
C PHE A 88 -5.56 -9.10 1.79
N LYS A 89 -4.46 -8.76 2.48
CA LYS A 89 -4.42 -7.68 3.47
C LYS A 89 -3.50 -6.56 2.99
N LEU A 90 -3.91 -5.33 3.24
CA LEU A 90 -3.23 -4.11 2.83
C LEU A 90 -2.86 -3.30 4.07
N ASP A 91 -1.56 -3.25 4.40
CA ASP A 91 -1.05 -2.50 5.52
C ASP A 91 -0.25 -1.29 5.01
N LYS A 92 -0.64 -0.08 5.40
CA LYS A 92 0.12 1.12 5.07
C LYS A 92 1.47 1.10 5.80
N VAL A 93 2.55 1.30 5.04
CA VAL A 93 3.93 1.37 5.57
C VAL A 93 4.65 2.61 5.03
N ALA A 94 5.81 2.94 5.59
CA ALA A 94 6.54 4.16 5.19
C ALA A 94 6.87 4.23 3.69
N GLN A 95 7.16 3.08 3.05
CA GLN A 95 7.54 3.02 1.63
C GLN A 95 6.35 2.72 0.69
N GLY A 96 5.11 2.77 1.17
CA GLY A 96 3.91 2.48 0.38
C GLY A 96 2.91 1.61 1.12
N THR A 97 2.59 0.46 0.56
CA THR A 97 1.66 -0.51 1.18
C THR A 97 2.26 -1.90 1.12
N ARG A 98 2.24 -2.60 2.24
CA ARG A 98 2.50 -4.04 2.28
C ARG A 98 1.23 -4.77 1.83
N VAL A 99 1.36 -5.54 0.78
CA VAL A 99 0.33 -6.49 0.32
C VAL A 99 0.72 -7.86 0.85
N ARG A 100 -0.15 -8.46 1.64
CA ARG A 100 -0.01 -9.82 2.14
C ARG A 100 -1.10 -10.68 1.52
N VAL A 101 -0.72 -11.77 0.89
CA VAL A 101 -1.66 -12.80 0.41
C VAL A 101 -1.59 -14.00 1.34
N VAL A 102 -2.75 -14.54 1.65
CA VAL A 102 -2.95 -15.78 2.39
C VAL A 102 -3.78 -16.70 1.53
N ASP A 103 -3.32 -17.92 1.36
CA ASP A 103 -3.97 -18.95 0.56
C ASP A 103 -3.76 -20.33 1.19
N PHE A 104 -4.43 -21.34 0.69
CA PHE A 104 -4.37 -22.69 1.24
C PHE A 104 -4.05 -23.70 0.13
N ALA A 105 -3.26 -24.69 0.47
CA ALA A 105 -2.89 -25.76 -0.44
C ALA A 105 -2.83 -27.12 0.26
N VAL A 106 -2.98 -28.19 -0.49
CA VAL A 106 -2.53 -29.51 -0.04
C VAL A 106 -1.00 -29.58 -0.11
N PRO A 107 -0.33 -30.44 0.68
CA PRO A 107 1.14 -30.50 0.73
C PRO A 107 1.82 -30.68 -0.64
N ALA A 108 1.20 -31.43 -1.53
CA ALA A 108 1.75 -31.67 -2.87
C ALA A 108 1.87 -30.38 -3.71
N ASP A 109 0.96 -29.42 -3.53
CA ASP A 109 0.86 -28.21 -4.35
C ASP A 109 1.43 -26.97 -3.66
N ALA A 110 1.87 -27.10 -2.39
CA ALA A 110 2.27 -25.97 -1.57
C ALA A 110 3.44 -25.17 -2.15
N ASP A 111 4.47 -25.83 -2.65
CA ASP A 111 5.66 -25.17 -3.22
C ASP A 111 5.33 -24.48 -4.53
N GLU A 112 4.52 -25.11 -5.38
CA GLU A 112 4.06 -24.51 -6.64
C GLU A 112 3.20 -23.28 -6.39
N LEU A 113 2.24 -23.35 -5.47
CA LEU A 113 1.39 -22.21 -5.10
C LEU A 113 2.19 -21.07 -4.48
N GLN A 114 3.22 -21.39 -3.67
CA GLN A 114 4.14 -20.38 -3.14
C GLN A 114 4.91 -19.66 -4.25
N ALA A 115 5.45 -20.40 -5.23
CA ALA A 115 6.18 -19.83 -6.36
C ALA A 115 5.25 -18.97 -7.24
N LEU A 116 4.03 -19.44 -7.47
CA LEU A 116 3.00 -18.75 -8.23
C LEU A 116 2.64 -17.40 -7.58
N TRP A 117 2.40 -17.36 -6.27
CA TRP A 117 2.10 -16.12 -5.56
C TRP A 117 3.30 -15.17 -5.55
N ALA A 118 4.52 -15.67 -5.42
CA ALA A 118 5.71 -14.85 -5.52
C ALA A 118 5.82 -14.17 -6.91
N GLN A 119 5.52 -14.91 -7.98
CA GLN A 119 5.51 -14.39 -9.35
C GLN A 119 4.40 -13.35 -9.55
N ARG A 120 3.17 -13.64 -9.12
CA ARG A 120 2.01 -12.74 -9.21
C ARG A 120 2.26 -11.43 -8.47
N LEU A 121 2.76 -11.49 -7.25
CA LEU A 121 3.11 -10.28 -6.48
C LEU A 121 4.23 -9.46 -7.15
N ARG A 122 5.20 -10.09 -7.81
CA ARG A 122 6.20 -9.37 -8.63
C ARG A 122 5.56 -8.66 -9.81
N ARG A 123 4.61 -9.30 -10.51
CA ARG A 123 3.84 -8.67 -11.60
C ARG A 123 3.05 -7.48 -11.09
N LEU A 124 2.32 -7.63 -9.97
CA LEU A 124 1.60 -6.54 -9.33
C LEU A 124 2.52 -5.37 -8.97
N LYS A 125 3.69 -5.65 -8.38
CA LYS A 125 4.68 -4.63 -8.03
C LYS A 125 5.21 -3.87 -9.25
N LYS A 126 5.40 -4.52 -10.39
CA LYS A 126 5.86 -3.89 -11.64
C LYS A 126 4.87 -2.85 -12.18
N LEU A 127 3.57 -2.93 -11.84
CA LEU A 127 2.58 -1.93 -12.20
C LEU A 127 2.76 -0.60 -11.46
N TYR A 128 3.56 -0.60 -10.39
CA TYR A 128 3.79 0.53 -9.50
C TYR A 128 5.30 0.79 -9.32
N PRO A 129 6.00 1.29 -10.35
CA PRO A 129 7.41 1.63 -10.21
C PRO A 129 7.57 2.71 -9.14
N ALA A 130 8.60 2.58 -8.29
CA ALA A 130 8.94 3.62 -7.34
C ALA A 130 9.22 4.92 -8.10
N LYS A 131 8.57 6.02 -7.72
CA LYS A 131 8.97 7.33 -8.22
C LYS A 131 10.43 7.56 -7.82
N PRO A 132 11.32 7.98 -8.75
CA PRO A 132 12.66 8.35 -8.36
C PRO A 132 12.57 9.39 -7.24
N ALA A 133 13.30 9.13 -6.15
CA ALA A 133 13.37 10.09 -5.05
C ALA A 133 13.74 11.46 -5.62
N PRO A 134 13.10 12.57 -5.21
CA PRO A 134 13.51 13.89 -5.64
C PRO A 134 14.99 14.02 -5.28
N LYS A 135 15.84 14.27 -6.31
CA LYS A 135 17.26 14.54 -6.09
C LYS A 135 17.31 15.68 -5.07
N LYS A 136 17.85 15.43 -3.87
CA LYS A 136 18.16 16.49 -2.91
C LYS A 136 18.89 17.59 -3.70
N PRO A 137 18.43 18.83 -3.68
CA PRO A 137 19.20 19.91 -4.28
C PRO A 137 20.57 19.87 -3.64
N ALA A 138 21.60 19.79 -4.47
CA ALA A 138 22.98 19.83 -4.02
C ALA A 138 23.15 21.06 -3.13
N ALA A 139 23.56 20.87 -1.88
CA ALA A 139 23.84 21.94 -0.96
C ALA A 139 24.88 22.87 -1.63
N LYS A 140 24.46 24.07 -2.03
CA LYS A 140 25.36 25.11 -2.46
C LYS A 140 26.28 25.40 -1.30
N LYS A 141 27.59 25.12 -1.47
CA LYS A 141 28.65 25.56 -0.57
C LYS A 141 28.47 27.06 -0.33
N PRO A 142 28.47 27.54 0.92
CA PRO A 142 28.50 28.98 1.15
C PRO A 142 29.85 29.52 0.67
N ALA A 143 29.81 30.41 -0.33
CA ALA A 143 30.96 31.15 -0.75
C ALA A 143 31.44 32.01 0.44
N ALA A 144 32.72 31.87 0.80
CA ALA A 144 33.40 32.70 1.77
C ALA A 144 33.35 34.14 1.32
N LYS A 145 32.61 35.02 1.99
CA LYS A 145 32.73 36.46 1.85
C LYS A 145 33.83 36.94 2.79
N LYS A 146 34.85 37.50 2.16
CA LYS A 146 35.97 38.24 2.75
C LYS A 146 35.47 39.30 3.72
N ALA A 147 36.15 39.37 4.87
CA ALA A 147 36.05 40.43 5.83
C ALA A 147 36.39 41.79 5.18
N ALA A 148 35.52 42.78 5.36
CA ALA A 148 35.86 44.19 5.24
C ALA A 148 35.60 44.87 6.56
N LYS A 149 36.69 45.33 7.17
CA LYS A 149 36.75 46.23 8.33
C LYS A 149 36.04 47.53 8.01
N TYR A 150 35.15 47.97 8.89
CA TYR A 150 34.97 49.41 9.14
C TYR A 150 34.77 49.66 10.62
N LYS A 151 35.62 50.55 11.12
CA LYS A 151 35.70 51.06 12.48
C LYS A 151 34.64 52.15 12.71
N THR A 152 34.15 52.16 13.95
CA THR A 152 33.90 53.33 14.80
C THR A 152 32.73 54.29 14.48
N ALA A 153 31.75 54.35 15.34
CA ALA A 153 31.49 55.59 16.11
C ALA A 153 30.41 55.35 17.16
N ILE A 154 30.80 55.64 18.39
CA ILE A 154 30.03 55.75 19.62
C ILE A 154 29.16 57.03 19.55
N LYS A 155 27.89 56.95 19.95
CA LYS A 155 27.26 58.06 20.70
C LYS A 155 26.07 57.58 21.53
N THR A 156 26.16 58.01 22.73
CA THR A 156 25.41 57.78 23.96
C THR A 156 24.08 58.55 24.03
N LYS A 157 23.14 57.90 24.78
CA LYS A 157 22.18 58.45 25.79
C LYS A 157 20.91 59.21 25.32
N PRO A 158 19.96 59.40 26.29
CA PRO A 158 19.20 58.42 27.08
C PRO A 158 17.67 58.72 27.19
N THR A 159 16.92 57.81 27.82
CA THR A 159 15.80 58.04 28.76
C THR A 159 14.50 58.74 28.32
N LYS A 160 13.38 58.01 28.42
CA LYS A 160 12.29 58.43 29.32
C LYS A 160 11.29 57.30 29.59
N ARG A 161 11.19 57.01 30.85
CA ARG A 161 10.15 56.28 31.58
C ARG A 161 8.81 57.03 31.47
N LYS A 162 7.69 56.33 31.28
CA LYS A 162 6.41 56.72 31.88
C LYS A 162 5.54 55.49 32.10
N THR A 163 5.35 55.28 33.32
CA THR A 163 4.41 54.66 34.25
C THR A 163 2.94 54.57 33.79
N VAL A 164 2.39 53.39 34.07
CA VAL A 164 1.07 52.90 34.54
C VAL A 164 0.00 53.98 34.87
N PRO A 165 -1.31 53.70 34.66
CA PRO A 165 -1.99 52.98 35.73
C PRO A 165 -3.09 51.95 35.30
N GLN A 166 -3.27 51.00 36.23
CA GLN A 166 -4.43 50.16 36.43
C GLN A 166 -5.73 50.95 36.57
N LYS A 167 -6.83 50.39 36.12
CA LYS A 167 -8.11 50.47 36.87
C LYS A 167 -8.97 49.23 36.60
N ALA A 168 -9.30 48.64 37.72
CA ALA A 168 -10.27 47.59 37.91
C ALA A 168 -11.71 48.17 37.96
N LYS A 169 -12.67 47.28 37.86
CA LYS A 169 -13.97 47.12 38.50
C LYS A 169 -15.14 46.94 37.55
N LYS A 170 -15.70 45.75 37.76
CA LYS A 170 -17.06 45.47 38.30
C LYS A 170 -18.25 45.80 37.36
N LYS A 171 -18.93 44.85 36.92
CA LYS A 171 -20.12 44.17 37.54
C LYS A 171 -20.41 42.90 36.78
#